data_bca0336bbffab426fa4b19ddb3ee7b08
#
_entry.id   bca0336bbffab426fa4b19ddb3ee7b08
#
_cell.length_a   1.000
_cell.length_b   1.000
_cell.length_c   1.000
_cell.angle_alpha   90.00
_cell.angle_beta   90.00
_cell.angle_gamma   90.00
#
_symmetry.space_group_name_H-M   'P 1'
#
loop_
_entity.id
_entity.type
_entity.pdbx_description
1 polymer ?
#
loop_
_entity_poly.entity_id
_entity_poly.type
_entity_poly.pdbx_seq_one_letter_code
_entity_poly.pdbx_strand_id
1 'polypeptide(L)'
;MDTNEYKTVQTWIAGVHEQSGVSPENDAKRLQVLAEFCARIEKDPDQMIDDCLRDVAGGKKIRVKGRRFYAEKIAEFEQQAEGSPGEKRQKANYIRSFLIHNGVLLQTSPLS
;
A
#
# COMPACT_ATOMS: atom_id res chain seq x y z
N MET A 1 13.51 0.12 -10.31
CA MET A 1 12.94 -0.95 -9.43
C MET A 1 11.78 -1.59 -10.17
N ASP A 2 11.84 -2.91 -10.33
CA ASP A 2 10.73 -3.65 -10.90
C ASP A 2 9.82 -4.14 -9.79
N THR A 3 8.72 -3.44 -9.56
CA THR A 3 7.80 -3.74 -8.47
C THR A 3 7.08 -5.08 -8.64
N ASN A 4 7.01 -5.61 -9.87
CA ASN A 4 6.35 -6.90 -10.13
C ASN A 4 7.06 -8.10 -9.50
N GLU A 5 8.34 -7.96 -9.17
CA GLU A 5 9.15 -9.06 -8.64
C GLU A 5 8.90 -9.32 -7.16
N TYR A 6 8.32 -8.36 -6.44
CA TYR A 6 8.10 -8.51 -5.01
C TYR A 6 6.88 -9.37 -4.72
N LYS A 7 7.04 -10.31 -3.80
CA LYS A 7 5.96 -11.22 -3.43
C LYS A 7 4.74 -10.46 -2.87
N THR A 8 4.98 -9.42 -2.09
CA THR A 8 3.90 -8.60 -1.52
C THR A 8 3.11 -7.88 -2.60
N VAL A 9 3.77 -7.46 -3.67
CA VAL A 9 3.11 -6.84 -4.81
C VAL A 9 2.25 -7.85 -5.56
N GLN A 10 2.76 -9.06 -5.75
CA GLN A 10 2.00 -10.13 -6.40
C GLN A 10 0.75 -10.47 -5.58
N THR A 11 0.87 -10.53 -4.26
CA THR A 11 -0.27 -10.74 -3.36
C THR A 11 -1.31 -9.64 -3.49
N TRP A 12 -0.87 -8.40 -3.56
CA TRP A 12 -1.75 -7.25 -3.71
C TRP A 12 -2.55 -7.32 -5.01
N ILE A 13 -1.86 -7.47 -6.13
CA ILE A 13 -2.50 -7.47 -7.45
C ILE A 13 -3.48 -8.64 -7.57
N ALA A 14 -3.08 -9.83 -7.14
CA ALA A 14 -3.97 -10.99 -7.14
C ALA A 14 -5.21 -10.76 -6.28
N GLY A 15 -5.03 -10.15 -5.10
CA GLY A 15 -6.14 -9.84 -4.19
C GLY A 15 -7.11 -8.83 -4.78
N VAL A 16 -6.60 -7.81 -5.45
CA VAL A 16 -7.44 -6.80 -6.12
C VAL A 16 -8.29 -7.44 -7.21
N HIS A 17 -7.70 -8.29 -8.04
CA HIS A 17 -8.43 -8.96 -9.11
C HIS A 17 -9.50 -9.90 -8.56
N GLU A 18 -9.17 -10.64 -7.52
CA GLU A 18 -10.09 -11.59 -6.91
C GLU A 18 -11.28 -10.89 -6.24
N GLN A 19 -11.02 -9.83 -5.50
CA GLN A 19 -12.03 -9.13 -4.73
C GLN A 19 -12.99 -8.31 -5.61
N SER A 20 -12.45 -7.67 -6.64
CA SER A 20 -13.21 -6.69 -7.41
C SER A 20 -13.64 -7.20 -8.79
N GLY A 21 -13.10 -8.32 -9.25
CA GLY A 21 -13.29 -8.75 -10.63
C GLY A 21 -12.80 -7.72 -11.63
N VAL A 22 -11.92 -6.81 -11.21
CA VAL A 22 -11.46 -5.69 -12.02
C VAL A 22 -10.50 -6.19 -13.08
N SER A 23 -10.64 -5.66 -14.29
CA SER A 23 -9.71 -5.97 -15.36
C SER A 23 -8.32 -5.41 -15.03
N PRO A 24 -7.25 -5.97 -15.62
CA PRO A 24 -5.88 -5.54 -15.34
C PRO A 24 -5.50 -4.18 -15.90
N GLU A 25 -6.46 -3.42 -16.41
CA GLU A 25 -6.20 -2.14 -17.07
C GLU A 25 -5.45 -1.13 -16.19
N ASN A 26 -5.73 -1.14 -14.90
CA ASN A 26 -5.11 -0.18 -13.98
C ASN A 26 -3.90 -0.73 -13.22
N ASP A 27 -3.47 -1.96 -13.52
CA ASP A 27 -2.36 -2.56 -12.80
C ASP A 27 -1.05 -1.78 -13.00
N ALA A 28 -0.79 -1.33 -14.23
CA ALA A 28 0.40 -0.54 -14.51
C ALA A 28 0.43 0.74 -13.69
N LYS A 29 -0.72 1.39 -13.54
CA LYS A 29 -0.85 2.61 -12.75
C LYS A 29 -0.64 2.32 -11.26
N ARG A 30 -1.22 1.24 -10.75
CA ARG A 30 -1.02 0.82 -9.37
C ARG A 30 0.46 0.57 -9.07
N LEU A 31 1.14 -0.13 -9.95
CA LEU A 31 2.55 -0.43 -9.80
C LEU A 31 3.41 0.82 -9.88
N GLN A 32 3.09 1.73 -10.78
CA GLN A 32 3.80 3.00 -10.91
C GLN A 32 3.65 3.84 -9.65
N VAL A 33 2.44 3.96 -9.12
CA VAL A 33 2.18 4.73 -7.90
C VAL A 33 2.92 4.14 -6.71
N LEU A 34 2.90 2.81 -6.57
CA LEU A 34 3.64 2.15 -5.51
C LEU A 34 5.15 2.40 -5.63
N ALA A 35 5.70 2.33 -6.84
CA ALA A 35 7.12 2.60 -7.07
C ALA A 35 7.47 4.04 -6.70
N GLU A 36 6.62 5.01 -7.02
CA GLU A 36 6.81 6.41 -6.63
C GLU A 36 6.84 6.56 -5.12
N PHE A 37 5.91 5.92 -4.42
CA PHE A 37 5.84 5.97 -2.97
C PHE A 37 7.08 5.32 -2.35
N CYS A 38 7.47 4.15 -2.81
CA CYS A 38 8.65 3.44 -2.33
C CYS A 38 9.93 4.27 -2.51
N ALA A 39 10.08 4.91 -3.65
CA ALA A 39 11.24 5.78 -3.92
C ALA A 39 11.27 6.96 -2.95
N ARG A 40 10.12 7.51 -2.63
CA ARG A 40 9.99 8.67 -1.75
C ARG A 40 10.40 8.36 -0.32
N ILE A 41 10.04 7.18 0.18
CA ILE A 41 10.35 6.78 1.56
C ILE A 41 11.59 5.92 1.66
N GLU A 42 12.23 5.61 0.54
CA GLU A 42 13.45 4.80 0.45
C GLU A 42 13.27 3.40 1.04
N LYS A 43 12.13 2.78 0.75
CA LYS A 43 11.79 1.43 1.17
C LYS A 43 11.28 0.63 -0.02
N ASP A 44 11.54 -0.67 -0.06
CA ASP A 44 10.91 -1.53 -1.04
C ASP A 44 9.56 -2.07 -0.51
N PRO A 45 8.72 -2.64 -1.38
CA PRO A 45 7.40 -3.14 -0.95
C PRO A 45 7.46 -4.18 0.15
N ASP A 46 8.40 -5.10 0.09
CA ASP A 46 8.51 -6.15 1.12
C ASP A 46 8.94 -5.56 2.46
N GLN A 47 9.84 -4.57 2.45
CA GLN A 47 10.25 -3.87 3.67
C GLN A 47 9.06 -3.14 4.31
N MET A 48 8.17 -2.56 3.49
CA MET A 48 6.98 -1.88 4.00
C MET A 48 6.14 -2.84 4.84
N ILE A 49 5.93 -4.05 4.35
CA ILE A 49 5.13 -5.04 5.06
C ILE A 49 5.86 -5.55 6.31
N ASP A 50 7.17 -5.79 6.22
CA ASP A 50 7.96 -6.20 7.37
C ASP A 50 7.96 -5.15 8.49
N ASP A 51 7.93 -3.87 8.12
CA ASP A 51 7.85 -2.79 9.10
C ASP A 51 6.49 -2.76 9.83
N CYS A 52 5.45 -3.28 9.19
CA CYS A 52 4.09 -3.26 9.72
C CYS A 52 3.66 -4.56 10.39
N LEU A 53 4.31 -5.67 10.09
CA LEU A 53 3.94 -7.00 10.60
C LEU A 53 5.17 -7.70 11.15
N ARG A 54 4.95 -8.47 12.22
CA ARG A 54 6.00 -9.35 12.73
C ARG A 54 5.43 -10.75 12.93
N ASP A 55 6.31 -11.75 12.78
CA ASP A 55 5.93 -13.13 13.02
C ASP A 55 5.87 -13.39 14.52
N VAL A 56 4.78 -14.01 14.94
CA VAL A 56 4.60 -14.46 16.33
C VAL A 56 4.06 -15.88 16.29
N ALA A 57 4.13 -16.56 17.42
CA ALA A 57 3.54 -17.90 17.52
C ALA A 57 2.05 -17.82 17.20
N GLY A 58 1.63 -18.56 16.18
CA GLY A 58 0.23 -18.57 15.74
C GLY A 58 -0.12 -17.61 14.63
N GLY A 59 0.84 -16.88 14.06
CA GLY A 59 0.57 -16.03 12.90
C GLY A 59 1.38 -14.75 12.87
N LYS A 60 0.74 -13.67 12.44
CA LYS A 60 1.40 -12.37 12.34
C LYS A 60 0.69 -11.35 13.21
N LYS A 61 1.47 -10.43 13.76
CA LYS A 61 0.95 -9.36 14.59
C LYS A 61 1.34 -8.00 14.00
N ILE A 62 0.43 -7.04 14.07
CA ILE A 62 0.66 -5.70 13.54
C ILE A 62 1.63 -4.94 14.46
N ARG A 63 2.62 -4.31 13.83
CA ARG A 63 3.52 -3.38 14.52
C ARG A 63 2.87 -2.00 14.49
N VAL A 64 2.41 -1.52 15.63
CA VAL A 64 1.68 -0.25 15.71
C VAL A 64 2.53 0.92 15.23
N LYS A 65 3.81 0.96 15.57
CA LYS A 65 4.70 2.05 15.15
C LYS A 65 4.88 2.09 13.63
N GLY A 66 5.08 0.93 13.01
CA GLY A 66 5.23 0.83 11.56
C GLY A 66 3.95 1.26 10.85
N ARG A 67 2.82 0.75 11.31
CA ARG A 67 1.52 1.12 10.74
C ARG A 67 1.28 2.62 10.83
N ARG A 68 1.57 3.22 11.96
CA ARG A 68 1.40 4.67 12.16
C ARG A 68 2.34 5.47 11.24
N PHE A 69 3.58 5.04 11.13
CA PHE A 69 4.56 5.65 10.24
C PHE A 69 4.04 5.68 8.79
N TYR A 70 3.55 4.54 8.30
CA TYR A 70 3.06 4.48 6.92
C TYR A 70 1.77 5.25 6.73
N ALA A 71 0.88 5.29 7.72
CA ALA A 71 -0.32 6.11 7.66
C ALA A 71 0.03 7.59 7.47
N GLU A 72 1.04 8.08 8.20
CA GLU A 72 1.52 9.45 8.07
C GLU A 72 2.17 9.71 6.71
N LYS A 73 2.99 8.76 6.24
CA LYS A 73 3.65 8.91 4.94
C LYS A 73 2.66 8.88 3.78
N ILE A 74 1.62 8.08 3.89
CA ILE A 74 0.55 8.04 2.89
C ILE A 74 -0.20 9.38 2.86
N ALA A 75 -0.50 9.96 4.01
CA ALA A 75 -1.15 11.26 4.09
C ALA A 75 -0.29 12.36 3.46
N GLU A 76 1.01 12.36 3.73
CA GLU A 76 1.94 13.30 3.10
C GLU A 76 1.99 13.10 1.59
N PHE A 77 2.03 11.85 1.13
CA PHE A 77 2.05 11.52 -0.27
C PHE A 77 0.80 12.04 -0.98
N GLU A 78 -0.37 11.88 -0.37
CA GLU A 78 -1.62 12.42 -0.91
C GLU A 78 -1.55 13.94 -1.06
N GLN A 79 -1.07 14.64 -0.05
CA GLN A 79 -0.96 16.09 -0.08
C GLN A 79 0.00 16.61 -1.15
N GLN A 80 1.08 15.89 -1.38
CA GLN A 80 2.15 16.31 -2.27
C GLN A 80 2.01 15.75 -3.69
N ALA A 81 1.07 14.83 -3.91
CA ALA A 81 0.83 14.28 -5.24
C ALA A 81 0.29 15.34 -6.18
N GLU A 82 0.58 15.17 -7.46
CA GLU A 82 0.04 16.05 -8.49
C GLU A 82 -1.34 15.60 -8.92
N GLY A 83 -2.15 16.54 -9.39
CA GLY A 83 -3.47 16.25 -9.92
C GLY A 83 -4.59 16.86 -9.09
N SER A 84 -5.82 16.52 -9.46
CA SER A 84 -7.02 16.95 -8.74
C SER A 84 -7.08 16.29 -7.36
N PRO A 85 -7.91 16.81 -6.43
CA PRO A 85 -8.09 16.15 -5.13
C PRO A 85 -8.50 14.68 -5.25
N GLY A 86 -9.34 14.34 -6.22
CA GLY A 86 -9.75 12.97 -6.47
C GLY A 86 -8.60 12.08 -6.93
N GLU A 87 -7.74 12.59 -7.81
CA GLU A 87 -6.57 11.88 -8.29
C GLU A 87 -5.56 11.63 -7.17
N LYS A 88 -5.33 12.64 -6.32
CA LYS A 88 -4.45 12.52 -5.16
C LYS A 88 -4.94 11.44 -4.20
N ARG A 89 -6.24 11.43 -3.93
CA ARG A 89 -6.87 10.43 -3.08
C ARG A 89 -6.74 9.03 -3.67
N GLN A 90 -6.93 8.91 -4.99
CA GLN A 90 -6.79 7.62 -5.67
C GLN A 90 -5.39 7.05 -5.51
N LYS A 91 -4.37 7.89 -5.68
CA LYS A 91 -2.98 7.47 -5.48
C LYS A 91 -2.74 6.98 -4.06
N ALA A 92 -3.20 7.72 -3.07
CA ALA A 92 -3.06 7.32 -1.67
C ALA A 92 -3.81 6.01 -1.40
N ASN A 93 -4.99 5.84 -1.98
CA ASN A 93 -5.79 4.64 -1.80
C ASN A 93 -5.13 3.41 -2.42
N TYR A 94 -4.36 3.56 -3.49
CA TYR A 94 -3.59 2.45 -4.04
C TYR A 94 -2.58 1.93 -3.01
N ILE A 95 -1.91 2.83 -2.30
CA ILE A 95 -0.95 2.43 -1.27
C ILE A 95 -1.65 1.76 -0.09
N ARG A 96 -2.78 2.32 0.35
CA ARG A 96 -3.58 1.72 1.42
C ARG A 96 -4.07 0.32 1.04
N SER A 97 -4.52 0.15 -0.20
CA SER A 97 -4.95 -1.14 -0.73
C SER A 97 -3.81 -2.15 -0.70
N PHE A 98 -2.61 -1.75 -1.09
CA PHE A 98 -1.42 -2.60 -1.01
C PHE A 98 -1.21 -3.13 0.41
N LEU A 99 -1.26 -2.25 1.39
CA LEU A 99 -1.08 -2.64 2.79
C LEU A 99 -2.19 -3.58 3.26
N ILE A 100 -3.45 -3.24 2.96
CA ILE A 100 -4.61 -4.02 3.39
C ILE A 100 -4.57 -5.43 2.81
N HIS A 101 -4.27 -5.57 1.51
CA HIS A 101 -4.20 -6.88 0.87
C HIS A 101 -3.03 -7.73 1.38
N ASN A 102 -2.07 -7.13 2.03
CA ASN A 102 -0.96 -7.85 2.68
C ASN A 102 -1.17 -8.05 4.18
N GLY A 103 -2.37 -7.80 4.66
CA GLY A 103 -2.74 -8.09 6.05
C GLY A 103 -2.54 -6.96 7.03
N VAL A 104 -2.15 -5.78 6.56
CA VAL A 104 -1.98 -4.61 7.42
C VAL A 104 -3.30 -3.83 7.43
N LEU A 105 -4.08 -4.00 8.49
CA LEU A 105 -5.33 -3.28 8.63
C LEU A 105 -5.03 -1.84 9.06
N LEU A 106 -5.40 -0.91 8.20
CA LEU A 106 -5.28 0.50 8.52
C LEU A 106 -6.56 0.95 9.20
N GLN A 107 -6.42 1.61 10.33
CA GLN A 107 -7.56 2.25 10.96
C GLN A 107 -7.86 3.52 10.17
N THR A 108 -8.90 3.44 9.35
CA THR A 108 -9.45 4.65 8.78
C THR A 108 -10.52 5.13 9.74
N SER A 109 -10.47 6.40 10.07
CA SER A 109 -11.55 6.99 10.85
C SER A 109 -12.84 6.81 10.06
N PRO A 110 -13.93 6.35 10.70
CA PRO A 110 -15.20 6.21 9.99
C PRO A 110 -15.73 7.55 9.49
N LEU A 111 -15.16 8.63 9.94
CA LEU A 111 -15.52 9.97 9.50
C LEU A 111 -14.58 10.53 8.44
N SER A 112 -13.58 9.79 8.09
CA SER A 112 -12.63 10.22 7.07
C SER A 112 -12.90 9.57 5.74
#